data_6e6e91f978ab66ef394a6489d7756e62
#
_entry.id   6e6e91f978ab66ef394a6489d7756e62
#
_cell.length_a   1.000
_cell.length_b   1.000
_cell.length_c   1.000
_cell.angle_alpha   90.00
_cell.angle_beta   90.00
_cell.angle_gamma   90.00
#
_symmetry.space_group_name_H-M   'P 1'
#
loop_
_entity.id
_entity.type
_entity.pdbx_description
1 polymer ?
#
loop_
_entity_poly.entity_id
_entity_poly.type
_entity_poly.pdbx_seq_one_letter_code
_entity_poly.pdbx_strand_id
1 'polypeptide(L)'
;MQFEISQSTSNISESDGTSAVLEILHRIWEEVETGNLNQKRVNLEQLLQHAPAEWFHPGTNHDLKTKRYQELRDICTQVILLLIKQTKISLASCHESDAGDYKYKEHASLAYSAMSLVKLLLSKLSPIQKGKLSEDIMRGNAVRSCDTHAEHVEVCASSASNGCQVGYQDAEQRLPRLNKVFRDSQECRSQDVSMQSSPVVSQEMESHFSIRPKGIGLFGSLPPGITEEGSERTTIEGESEEQFECSDRLLRDVMKATVGPSIVLCASHAQKHPWTNKASLQAANALLNQLTSTCGCNSLPTLLSGCHSDTKRNDGVNTKRLIPKGAFRLAMVELKQQLTRNDWKKYPAAKHTFAWLLAHLKHPYVGDQLDHCLPPSLLFVDDYEMENKVLGIQCLRHIIDNVDPTELRWYGRAEVIYEALHPLLYNHKPDLIDILFPCLLAILKVIEKDPKKTDQPRKLGRYDKALQIILNNMEGEQRILVRQANARHLPSFIDVMGITILWHMKRLIRIIIAYLETSDGPEETGRLLTLRILQAVILQAWPRMMTHCSDLMKSLLKLLLDISRGPTDISPEVRDTVGKECIECMTLLKRCCGTVVEDTVTKLLDSNLEDKLVKDCLENVLKS
;
A
#
# COMPACT_ATOMS: atom_id res chain seq x y z
N MET A 1 -30.46 -33.37 -22.84
CA MET A 1 -29.99 -32.80 -21.58
C MET A 1 -30.60 -31.47 -21.17
N GLN A 2 -30.74 -30.47 -22.06
CA GLN A 2 -31.46 -29.23 -21.71
C GLN A 2 -32.98 -29.43 -21.51
N PHE A 3 -33.58 -30.47 -22.08
CA PHE A 3 -35.03 -30.76 -21.98
C PHE A 3 -35.40 -31.55 -20.72
N GLU A 4 -34.48 -32.31 -20.14
CA GLU A 4 -34.75 -33.12 -18.93
C GLU A 4 -34.71 -32.32 -17.64
N ILE A 5 -33.94 -31.23 -17.60
CA ILE A 5 -33.84 -30.37 -16.41
C ILE A 5 -35.06 -29.45 -16.25
N SER A 6 -35.68 -29.00 -17.39
CA SER A 6 -36.83 -28.08 -17.35
C SER A 6 -38.17 -28.75 -16.98
N GLN A 7 -38.30 -30.07 -17.13
CA GLN A 7 -39.52 -30.80 -16.74
C GLN A 7 -39.51 -31.35 -15.30
N SER A 8 -38.34 -31.46 -14.65
CA SER A 8 -38.26 -31.97 -13.28
C SER A 8 -38.36 -30.89 -12.17
N THR A 9 -38.31 -29.60 -12.53
CA THR A 9 -38.27 -28.51 -11.56
C THR A 9 -39.63 -28.01 -11.05
N SER A 10 -40.75 -28.46 -11.64
CA SER A 10 -42.07 -27.94 -11.27
C SER A 10 -42.81 -28.68 -10.13
N ASN A 11 -42.23 -29.77 -9.58
CA ASN A 11 -42.89 -30.59 -8.52
C ASN A 11 -41.92 -31.11 -7.42
N ILE A 12 -40.78 -30.43 -7.19
CA ILE A 12 -39.82 -30.85 -6.17
C ILE A 12 -40.22 -30.21 -4.84
N SER A 13 -40.46 -31.03 -3.80
CA SER A 13 -40.68 -30.56 -2.44
C SER A 13 -39.44 -29.89 -1.87
N GLU A 14 -39.53 -28.97 -0.88
CA GLU A 14 -38.39 -28.29 -0.29
C GLU A 14 -37.29 -29.25 0.23
N SER A 15 -37.65 -30.47 0.63
CA SER A 15 -36.72 -31.52 1.04
C SER A 15 -35.85 -32.03 -0.12
N ASP A 16 -36.38 -32.01 -1.35
CA ASP A 16 -35.69 -32.48 -2.54
C ASP A 16 -34.76 -31.41 -3.13
N GLY A 17 -35.08 -30.10 -2.93
CA GLY A 17 -34.26 -28.98 -3.39
C GLY A 17 -32.87 -28.94 -2.79
N THR A 18 -32.75 -29.14 -1.47
CA THR A 18 -31.43 -29.15 -0.78
C THR A 18 -30.58 -30.33 -1.22
N SER A 19 -31.20 -31.51 -1.47
CA SER A 19 -30.50 -32.68 -2.00
C SER A 19 -29.95 -32.42 -3.41
N ALA A 20 -30.73 -31.74 -4.26
CA ALA A 20 -30.30 -31.36 -5.60
C ALA A 20 -29.12 -30.37 -5.58
N VAL A 21 -29.09 -29.42 -4.64
CA VAL A 21 -27.93 -28.51 -4.46
C VAL A 21 -26.68 -29.25 -4.02
N LEU A 22 -26.79 -30.16 -3.08
CA LEU A 22 -25.65 -31.00 -2.64
C LEU A 22 -25.10 -31.80 -3.83
N GLU A 23 -25.94 -32.36 -4.68
CA GLU A 23 -25.50 -33.08 -5.90
C GLU A 23 -24.80 -32.16 -6.88
N ILE A 24 -25.30 -30.93 -7.11
CA ILE A 24 -24.65 -29.92 -7.96
C ILE A 24 -23.28 -29.55 -7.39
N LEU A 25 -23.17 -29.33 -6.09
CA LEU A 25 -21.93 -28.95 -5.43
C LEU A 25 -20.90 -30.10 -5.44
N HIS A 26 -21.32 -31.35 -5.24
CA HIS A 26 -20.47 -32.51 -5.40
C HIS A 26 -19.95 -32.67 -6.83
N ARG A 27 -20.80 -32.44 -7.81
CA ARG A 27 -20.39 -32.46 -9.23
C ARG A 27 -19.38 -31.36 -9.55
N ILE A 28 -19.55 -30.14 -9.00
CA ILE A 28 -18.54 -29.06 -9.12
C ILE A 28 -17.23 -29.51 -8.49
N TRP A 29 -17.29 -30.13 -7.32
CA TRP A 29 -16.12 -30.67 -6.62
C TRP A 29 -15.35 -31.66 -7.49
N GLU A 30 -16.01 -32.69 -8.01
CA GLU A 30 -15.41 -33.72 -8.86
C GLU A 30 -14.75 -33.13 -10.12
N GLU A 31 -15.43 -32.18 -10.78
CA GLU A 31 -14.91 -31.54 -12.01
C GLU A 31 -13.71 -30.63 -11.73
N VAL A 32 -13.69 -29.99 -10.57
CA VAL A 32 -12.53 -29.19 -10.13
C VAL A 32 -11.36 -30.09 -9.76
N GLU A 33 -11.60 -31.21 -9.07
CA GLU A 33 -10.58 -32.15 -8.66
C GLU A 33 -9.93 -32.88 -9.85
N THR A 34 -10.70 -33.16 -10.89
CA THR A 34 -10.22 -33.77 -12.16
C THR A 34 -9.50 -32.77 -13.09
N GLY A 35 -9.42 -31.48 -12.74
CA GLY A 35 -8.73 -30.46 -13.53
C GLY A 35 -9.49 -29.97 -14.77
N ASN A 36 -10.74 -30.33 -14.95
CA ASN A 36 -11.56 -30.00 -16.14
C ASN A 36 -12.31 -28.66 -16.03
N LEU A 37 -12.01 -27.84 -15.04
CA LEU A 37 -12.77 -26.62 -14.72
C LEU A 37 -12.93 -25.67 -15.92
N ASN A 38 -11.87 -25.39 -16.65
CA ASN A 38 -11.93 -24.47 -17.80
C ASN A 38 -12.84 -24.96 -18.94
N GLN A 39 -12.85 -26.26 -19.19
CA GLN A 39 -13.65 -26.86 -20.26
C GLN A 39 -15.14 -26.91 -19.91
N LYS A 40 -15.46 -27.14 -18.65
CA LYS A 40 -16.83 -27.36 -18.18
C LYS A 40 -17.45 -26.16 -17.47
N ARG A 41 -16.71 -25.04 -17.32
CA ARG A 41 -17.14 -23.83 -16.63
C ARG A 41 -18.55 -23.39 -17.01
N VAL A 42 -18.83 -23.26 -18.31
CA VAL A 42 -20.12 -22.75 -18.78
C VAL A 42 -21.28 -23.62 -18.31
N ASN A 43 -21.08 -24.94 -18.33
CA ASN A 43 -22.10 -25.89 -17.87
C ASN A 43 -22.30 -25.79 -16.35
N LEU A 44 -21.20 -25.64 -15.59
CA LEU A 44 -21.26 -25.50 -14.13
C LEU A 44 -21.89 -24.17 -13.71
N GLU A 45 -21.56 -23.07 -14.40
CA GLU A 45 -22.22 -21.78 -14.19
C GLU A 45 -23.72 -21.85 -14.50
N GLN A 46 -24.12 -22.49 -15.59
CA GLN A 46 -25.53 -22.68 -15.94
C GLN A 46 -26.26 -23.52 -14.88
N LEU A 47 -25.67 -24.62 -14.39
CA LEU A 47 -26.27 -25.43 -13.33
C LEU A 47 -26.50 -24.60 -12.05
N LEU A 48 -25.52 -23.82 -11.62
CA LEU A 48 -25.68 -22.93 -10.47
C LEU A 48 -26.67 -21.80 -10.69
N GLN A 49 -26.71 -21.23 -11.91
CA GLN A 49 -27.65 -20.15 -12.25
C GLN A 49 -29.11 -20.62 -12.20
N HIS A 50 -29.39 -21.81 -12.73
CA HIS A 50 -30.75 -22.37 -12.78
C HIS A 50 -31.21 -22.92 -11.42
N ALA A 51 -30.30 -23.23 -10.50
CA ALA A 51 -30.67 -23.65 -9.15
C ALA A 51 -31.37 -22.49 -8.41
N PRO A 52 -32.62 -22.67 -7.92
CA PRO A 52 -33.31 -21.66 -7.15
C PRO A 52 -32.52 -21.28 -5.89
N ALA A 53 -32.51 -20.00 -5.53
CA ALA A 53 -31.80 -19.55 -4.32
C ALA A 53 -32.37 -20.19 -3.05
N GLU A 54 -33.66 -20.51 -3.04
CA GLU A 54 -34.36 -21.17 -1.94
C GLU A 54 -33.77 -22.54 -1.59
N TRP A 55 -33.18 -23.25 -2.55
CA TRP A 55 -32.55 -24.54 -2.32
C TRP A 55 -31.26 -24.46 -1.46
N PHE A 56 -30.63 -23.30 -1.41
CA PHE A 56 -29.45 -23.04 -0.56
C PHE A 56 -29.80 -22.70 0.88
N HIS A 57 -31.10 -22.61 1.21
CA HIS A 57 -31.58 -22.27 2.54
C HIS A 57 -32.24 -23.50 3.19
N PRO A 58 -31.72 -24.01 4.31
CA PRO A 58 -32.30 -25.19 4.96
C PRO A 58 -33.72 -24.90 5.51
N GLY A 59 -34.65 -25.80 5.21
CA GLY A 59 -36.08 -25.66 5.60
C GLY A 59 -36.37 -25.67 7.12
N THR A 60 -37.64 -25.60 7.49
CA THR A 60 -38.12 -25.28 8.86
C THR A 60 -38.06 -26.42 9.89
N ASN A 61 -37.74 -27.67 9.53
CA ASN A 61 -37.81 -28.84 10.42
C ASN A 61 -36.56 -28.98 11.30
N HIS A 62 -36.65 -28.91 12.64
CA HIS A 62 -35.56 -28.62 13.58
C HIS A 62 -34.42 -29.69 13.60
N ASP A 63 -34.68 -30.98 13.52
CA ASP A 63 -33.68 -32.05 13.63
C ASP A 63 -32.93 -32.33 12.31
N LEU A 64 -33.63 -32.27 11.20
CA LEU A 64 -33.03 -32.35 9.85
C LEU A 64 -32.28 -31.08 9.49
N LYS A 65 -32.68 -29.93 10.04
CA LYS A 65 -32.11 -28.61 9.89
C LYS A 65 -30.62 -28.57 10.26
N THR A 66 -30.26 -29.15 11.39
CA THR A 66 -28.88 -29.10 11.92
C THR A 66 -27.91 -29.90 11.06
N LYS A 67 -28.31 -31.12 10.63
CA LYS A 67 -27.47 -31.97 9.80
C LYS A 67 -27.29 -31.41 8.38
N ARG A 68 -28.39 -31.03 7.73
CA ARG A 68 -28.37 -30.43 6.39
C ARG A 68 -27.64 -29.07 6.36
N TYR A 69 -27.77 -28.27 7.40
CA TYR A 69 -27.02 -27.05 7.57
C TYR A 69 -25.51 -27.32 7.58
N GLN A 70 -25.06 -28.31 8.35
CA GLN A 70 -23.65 -28.67 8.43
C GLN A 70 -23.12 -29.19 7.10
N GLU A 71 -23.87 -30.03 6.42
CA GLU A 71 -23.53 -30.57 5.10
C GLU A 71 -23.39 -29.44 4.06
N LEU A 72 -24.35 -28.52 3.96
CA LEU A 72 -24.29 -27.36 3.06
C LEU A 72 -23.13 -26.43 3.38
N ARG A 73 -22.93 -26.11 4.65
CA ARG A 73 -21.79 -25.29 5.09
C ARG A 73 -20.48 -25.89 4.67
N ASP A 74 -20.30 -27.17 4.96
CA ASP A 74 -19.04 -27.86 4.74
C ASP A 74 -18.75 -28.00 3.23
N ILE A 75 -19.71 -28.43 2.44
CA ILE A 75 -19.52 -28.57 1.00
C ILE A 75 -19.31 -27.22 0.30
N CYS A 76 -20.07 -26.16 0.64
CA CYS A 76 -19.86 -24.82 0.07
C CYS A 76 -18.47 -24.28 0.42
N THR A 77 -18.05 -24.44 1.68
CA THR A 77 -16.72 -24.03 2.13
C THR A 77 -15.62 -24.79 1.37
N GLN A 78 -15.77 -26.10 1.28
CA GLN A 78 -14.79 -26.98 0.61
C GLN A 78 -14.70 -26.68 -0.90
N VAL A 79 -15.81 -26.47 -1.59
CA VAL A 79 -15.83 -26.11 -3.03
C VAL A 79 -15.10 -24.79 -3.27
N ILE A 80 -15.37 -23.76 -2.48
CA ILE A 80 -14.70 -22.47 -2.60
C ILE A 80 -13.19 -22.61 -2.34
N LEU A 81 -12.80 -23.31 -1.28
CA LEU A 81 -11.39 -23.51 -0.96
C LEU A 81 -10.66 -24.36 -2.01
N LEU A 82 -11.32 -25.36 -2.59
CA LEU A 82 -10.77 -26.18 -3.66
C LEU A 82 -10.54 -25.36 -4.94
N LEU A 83 -11.50 -24.53 -5.35
CA LEU A 83 -11.35 -23.61 -6.49
C LEU A 83 -10.14 -22.69 -6.30
N ILE A 84 -9.98 -22.12 -5.10
CA ILE A 84 -8.83 -21.26 -4.77
C ILE A 84 -7.52 -22.06 -4.73
N LYS A 85 -7.53 -23.28 -4.18
CA LYS A 85 -6.35 -24.16 -4.11
C LYS A 85 -5.84 -24.53 -5.51
N GLN A 86 -6.74 -24.87 -6.44
CA GLN A 86 -6.36 -25.18 -7.83
C GLN A 86 -5.72 -24.00 -8.54
N THR A 87 -6.22 -22.78 -8.33
CA THR A 87 -5.58 -21.59 -8.90
C THR A 87 -4.21 -21.32 -8.29
N LYS A 88 -4.03 -21.52 -6.97
CA LYS A 88 -2.70 -21.40 -6.31
C LYS A 88 -1.70 -22.42 -6.86
N ILE A 89 -2.11 -23.67 -7.05
CA ILE A 89 -1.26 -24.73 -7.62
C ILE A 89 -0.86 -24.40 -9.06
N SER A 90 -1.82 -23.99 -9.89
CA SER A 90 -1.57 -23.57 -11.26
C SER A 90 -0.57 -22.42 -11.34
N LEU A 91 -0.72 -21.40 -10.48
CA LEU A 91 0.19 -20.25 -10.43
C LEU A 91 1.60 -20.64 -9.98
N ALA A 92 1.72 -21.49 -8.96
CA ALA A 92 3.02 -22.02 -8.51
C ALA A 92 3.73 -22.78 -9.63
N SER A 93 3.02 -23.66 -10.36
CA SER A 93 3.56 -24.36 -11.52
C SER A 93 4.02 -23.43 -12.65
N CYS A 94 3.37 -22.28 -12.84
CA CYS A 94 3.82 -21.26 -13.79
C CYS A 94 5.14 -20.61 -13.37
N HIS A 95 5.37 -20.42 -12.07
CA HIS A 95 6.58 -19.79 -11.55
C HIS A 95 7.79 -20.74 -11.45
N GLU A 96 7.57 -22.02 -11.24
CA GLU A 96 8.63 -23.04 -11.13
C GLU A 96 9.23 -23.45 -12.49
N SER A 97 8.48 -23.26 -13.57
CA SER A 97 8.94 -23.54 -14.92
C SER A 97 9.26 -22.24 -15.64
N ASP A 98 10.27 -22.21 -16.53
CA ASP A 98 10.42 -21.17 -17.57
C ASP A 98 9.20 -21.24 -18.51
N ALA A 99 8.03 -21.03 -17.92
CA ALA A 99 6.74 -21.21 -18.54
C ALA A 99 6.57 -20.10 -19.58
N GLY A 100 6.54 -20.50 -20.83
CA GLY A 100 6.17 -19.60 -21.91
C GLY A 100 4.79 -18.98 -21.66
N ASP A 101 4.52 -17.89 -22.34
CA ASP A 101 3.29 -17.06 -22.28
C ASP A 101 1.97 -17.88 -22.28
N TYR A 102 2.01 -19.11 -22.77
CA TYR A 102 0.86 -20.04 -22.82
C TYR A 102 0.36 -20.46 -21.43
N LYS A 103 1.26 -20.87 -20.52
CA LYS A 103 0.86 -21.33 -19.17
C LYS A 103 0.24 -20.20 -18.32
N TYR A 104 0.76 -18.98 -18.46
CA TYR A 104 0.15 -17.83 -17.80
C TYR A 104 -1.25 -17.50 -18.33
N LYS A 105 -1.49 -17.67 -19.65
CA LYS A 105 -2.83 -17.50 -20.24
C LYS A 105 -3.81 -18.56 -19.74
N GLU A 106 -3.37 -19.80 -19.64
CA GLU A 106 -4.15 -20.90 -19.09
C GLU A 106 -4.50 -20.68 -17.63
N HIS A 107 -3.50 -20.27 -16.81
CA HIS A 107 -3.71 -19.89 -15.42
C HIS A 107 -4.71 -18.73 -15.28
N ALA A 108 -4.57 -17.67 -16.05
CA ALA A 108 -5.50 -16.53 -16.02
C ALA A 108 -6.94 -16.94 -16.37
N SER A 109 -7.13 -17.89 -17.30
CA SER A 109 -8.43 -18.47 -17.62
C SER A 109 -9.00 -19.31 -16.47
N LEU A 110 -8.15 -20.12 -15.81
CA LEU A 110 -8.55 -20.88 -14.64
C LEU A 110 -8.97 -19.98 -13.47
N ALA A 111 -8.19 -18.94 -13.19
CA ALA A 111 -8.50 -17.97 -12.16
C ALA A 111 -9.82 -17.21 -12.45
N TYR A 112 -10.06 -16.82 -13.70
CA TYR A 112 -11.32 -16.25 -14.12
C TYR A 112 -12.49 -17.20 -13.82
N SER A 113 -12.37 -18.48 -14.20
CA SER A 113 -13.41 -19.50 -13.99
C SER A 113 -13.70 -19.72 -12.51
N ALA A 114 -12.65 -19.84 -11.70
CA ALA A 114 -12.77 -19.99 -10.24
C ALA A 114 -13.49 -18.79 -9.59
N MET A 115 -13.04 -17.57 -9.90
CA MET A 115 -13.65 -16.34 -9.35
C MET A 115 -15.12 -16.17 -9.76
N SER A 116 -15.48 -16.52 -11.00
CA SER A 116 -16.87 -16.46 -11.47
C SER A 116 -17.78 -17.43 -10.71
N LEU A 117 -17.32 -18.66 -10.49
CA LEU A 117 -18.07 -19.66 -9.72
C LEU A 117 -18.19 -19.29 -8.24
N VAL A 118 -17.12 -18.79 -7.61
CA VAL A 118 -17.17 -18.31 -6.21
C VAL A 118 -18.15 -17.16 -6.09
N LYS A 119 -18.11 -16.19 -7.00
CA LYS A 119 -19.05 -15.06 -7.01
C LYS A 119 -20.49 -15.54 -7.12
N LEU A 120 -20.78 -16.46 -8.04
CA LEU A 120 -22.12 -16.99 -8.23
C LEU A 120 -22.61 -17.75 -7.00
N LEU A 121 -21.78 -18.60 -6.40
CA LEU A 121 -22.11 -19.35 -5.19
C LEU A 121 -22.41 -18.40 -4.01
N LEU A 122 -21.60 -17.36 -3.80
CA LEU A 122 -21.85 -16.37 -2.77
C LEU A 122 -23.15 -15.59 -3.01
N SER A 123 -23.52 -15.32 -4.25
CA SER A 123 -24.79 -14.66 -4.58
C SER A 123 -26.02 -15.54 -4.23
N LYS A 124 -25.89 -16.85 -4.40
CA LYS A 124 -26.96 -17.81 -4.04
C LYS A 124 -27.09 -18.02 -2.51
N LEU A 125 -26.01 -17.90 -1.78
CA LEU A 125 -26.01 -17.97 -0.30
C LEU A 125 -26.48 -16.68 0.36
N SER A 126 -26.56 -15.56 -0.37
CA SER A 126 -27.05 -14.29 0.17
C SER A 126 -28.54 -14.35 0.41
N PRO A 127 -29.08 -13.85 1.56
CA PRO A 127 -30.47 -13.91 1.89
C PRO A 127 -31.33 -13.19 0.85
N ILE A 128 -32.46 -13.81 0.47
CA ILE A 128 -33.38 -13.27 -0.52
C ILE A 128 -34.04 -12.03 0.08
N GLN A 129 -33.72 -10.84 -0.40
CA GLN A 129 -34.43 -9.62 -0.03
C GLN A 129 -35.83 -9.64 -0.66
N LYS A 130 -36.81 -10.16 0.08
CA LYS A 130 -38.23 -10.01 -0.28
C LYS A 130 -38.60 -8.52 -0.14
N GLY A 131 -38.54 -7.76 -1.24
CA GLY A 131 -39.10 -6.41 -1.22
C GLY A 131 -38.50 -5.35 -2.16
N LYS A 132 -37.41 -5.61 -2.88
CA LYS A 132 -36.84 -4.60 -3.79
C LYS A 132 -36.87 -4.91 -5.29
N LEU A 133 -37.41 -6.03 -5.70
CA LEU A 133 -37.45 -6.40 -7.12
C LEU A 133 -38.62 -5.78 -7.94
N SER A 134 -39.56 -5.08 -7.29
CA SER A 134 -40.71 -4.48 -8.03
C SER A 134 -40.58 -2.99 -8.33
N GLU A 135 -39.66 -2.25 -7.70
CA GLU A 135 -39.52 -0.80 -7.93
C GLU A 135 -38.39 -0.41 -8.86
N ASP A 136 -37.34 -1.19 -9.04
CA ASP A 136 -36.20 -0.85 -9.89
C ASP A 136 -36.42 -1.20 -11.38
N ILE A 137 -37.42 -2.02 -11.71
CA ILE A 137 -37.80 -2.32 -13.13
C ILE A 137 -38.68 -1.21 -13.72
N MET A 138 -39.33 -0.39 -12.89
CA MET A 138 -40.20 0.71 -13.36
C MET A 138 -39.52 2.08 -13.42
N ARG A 139 -38.29 2.23 -12.89
CA ARG A 139 -37.50 3.46 -13.04
C ARG A 139 -36.33 3.23 -13.98
N GLY A 140 -36.66 3.16 -15.30
CA GLY A 140 -35.68 3.41 -16.34
C GLY A 140 -35.14 4.82 -16.17
N ASN A 141 -33.98 4.97 -15.57
CA ASN A 141 -33.27 6.25 -15.54
C ASN A 141 -31.84 6.10 -15.97
N ALA A 142 -31.52 6.88 -16.99
CA ALA A 142 -30.23 7.16 -17.55
C ALA A 142 -29.14 7.30 -16.49
N VAL A 143 -28.14 6.44 -16.61
CA VAL A 143 -26.88 6.60 -15.91
C VAL A 143 -26.17 7.79 -16.54
N ARG A 144 -26.14 8.91 -15.85
CA ARG A 144 -25.19 9.99 -16.13
C ARG A 144 -23.80 9.48 -15.79
N SER A 145 -22.94 9.43 -16.81
CA SER A 145 -21.50 9.24 -16.63
C SER A 145 -20.96 10.41 -15.81
N CYS A 146 -20.45 10.14 -14.63
CA CYS A 146 -19.56 11.04 -13.94
C CYS A 146 -18.14 10.62 -14.29
N ASP A 147 -17.55 11.35 -15.24
CA ASP A 147 -16.10 11.36 -15.45
C ASP A 147 -15.45 11.96 -14.20
N THR A 148 -14.81 11.15 -13.42
CA THR A 148 -13.84 11.60 -12.41
C THR A 148 -12.45 11.24 -12.88
N HIS A 149 -11.65 12.28 -13.08
CA HIS A 149 -10.23 12.25 -13.40
C HIS A 149 -9.49 11.24 -12.53
N ALA A 150 -9.04 10.16 -13.15
CA ALA A 150 -7.98 9.32 -12.63
C ALA A 150 -6.68 9.87 -13.22
N GLU A 151 -5.89 10.55 -12.41
CA GLU A 151 -4.53 10.92 -12.77
C GLU A 151 -3.71 9.64 -13.02
N HIS A 152 -3.32 9.48 -14.28
CA HIS A 152 -2.39 8.46 -14.74
C HIS A 152 -0.99 8.76 -14.19
N VAL A 153 -0.49 7.89 -13.33
CA VAL A 153 0.94 7.71 -13.17
C VAL A 153 1.37 6.64 -14.17
N GLU A 154 1.75 7.06 -15.35
CA GLU A 154 2.45 6.22 -16.33
C GLU A 154 3.88 5.97 -15.84
N VAL A 155 4.17 4.73 -15.49
CA VAL A 155 5.54 4.24 -15.35
C VAL A 155 6.02 3.82 -16.74
N CYS A 156 6.80 4.68 -17.39
CA CYS A 156 7.50 4.33 -18.62
C CYS A 156 8.58 3.27 -18.33
N ALA A 157 8.35 2.04 -18.79
CA ALA A 157 9.39 1.06 -18.97
C ALA A 157 9.89 1.11 -20.42
N SER A 158 11.08 1.67 -20.66
CA SER A 158 11.81 1.49 -21.91
C SER A 158 13.14 0.77 -21.65
N SER A 159 13.27 -0.33 -22.35
CA SER A 159 14.41 -1.22 -22.47
C SER A 159 15.71 -0.53 -22.93
N ALA A 160 16.81 -0.84 -22.26
CA ALA A 160 18.12 -0.85 -22.92
C ALA A 160 19.02 -1.90 -22.27
N SER A 161 19.27 -2.97 -23.03
CA SER A 161 20.36 -3.93 -22.84
C SER A 161 21.70 -3.27 -23.19
N ASN A 162 22.70 -3.37 -22.32
CA ASN A 162 24.05 -3.81 -22.67
C ASN A 162 24.99 -3.75 -21.45
N GLY A 163 25.77 -4.82 -21.32
CA GLY A 163 26.57 -5.15 -20.18
C GLY A 163 27.81 -4.30 -19.95
N CYS A 164 28.21 -4.28 -18.70
CA CYS A 164 29.61 -4.19 -18.32
C CYS A 164 29.80 -4.83 -16.93
N GLN A 165 30.55 -5.92 -16.89
CA GLN A 165 31.04 -6.56 -15.67
C GLN A 165 32.23 -5.78 -15.14
N VAL A 166 32.17 -5.26 -13.92
CA VAL A 166 33.37 -4.99 -13.09
C VAL A 166 32.97 -5.02 -11.61
N GLY A 167 33.62 -5.93 -10.84
CA GLY A 167 34.02 -5.74 -9.44
C GLY A 167 32.99 -5.90 -8.34
N TYR A 168 32.66 -7.14 -7.97
CA TYR A 168 31.92 -7.48 -6.76
C TYR A 168 32.84 -8.26 -5.78
N GLN A 169 33.47 -7.58 -4.82
CA GLN A 169 34.15 -8.25 -3.69
C GLN A 169 33.95 -7.63 -2.30
N ASP A 170 33.19 -6.51 -2.16
CA ASP A 170 33.07 -5.81 -0.86
C ASP A 170 31.70 -5.93 -0.16
N ALA A 171 30.75 -6.67 -0.69
CA ALA A 171 29.40 -6.77 -0.12
C ALA A 171 29.23 -7.87 0.95
N GLU A 172 30.13 -8.86 1.00
CA GLU A 172 29.95 -10.04 1.88
C GLU A 172 30.32 -9.81 3.35
N GLN A 173 31.02 -8.75 3.70
CA GLN A 173 31.48 -8.54 5.10
C GLN A 173 30.50 -7.79 6.01
N ARG A 174 29.33 -7.32 5.51
CA ARG A 174 28.37 -6.52 6.31
C ARG A 174 27.07 -7.24 6.68
N LEU A 175 26.86 -8.46 6.24
CA LEU A 175 25.68 -9.30 6.50
C LEU A 175 25.42 -9.75 7.97
N PRO A 176 26.37 -9.71 8.94
CA PRO A 176 26.10 -10.23 10.27
C PRO A 176 25.18 -9.38 11.15
N ARG A 177 25.04 -8.07 10.90
CA ARG A 177 24.34 -7.17 11.84
C ARG A 177 22.81 -7.19 11.69
N LEU A 178 22.28 -7.26 10.48
CA LEU A 178 20.83 -7.38 10.26
C LEU A 178 20.28 -8.73 10.69
N ASN A 179 21.08 -9.79 10.53
CA ASN A 179 20.75 -11.15 10.97
C ASN A 179 20.59 -11.27 12.49
N LYS A 180 21.25 -10.41 13.29
CA LYS A 180 21.15 -10.42 14.75
C LYS A 180 19.81 -9.87 15.22
N VAL A 181 19.33 -8.77 14.63
CA VAL A 181 18.04 -8.15 14.98
C VAL A 181 16.86 -9.09 14.64
N PHE A 182 16.98 -9.87 13.56
CA PHE A 182 15.96 -10.86 13.19
C PHE A 182 15.98 -12.11 14.11
N ARG A 183 17.15 -12.57 14.55
CA ARG A 183 17.27 -13.67 15.51
C ARG A 183 16.71 -13.30 16.88
N ASP A 184 17.10 -12.14 17.40
CA ASP A 184 16.65 -11.65 18.71
C ASP A 184 15.13 -11.47 18.77
N SER A 185 14.48 -11.12 17.62
CA SER A 185 13.01 -11.02 17.52
C SER A 185 12.30 -12.40 17.45
N GLN A 186 13.01 -13.46 17.02
CA GLN A 186 12.45 -14.82 17.02
C GLN A 186 12.75 -15.58 18.31
N GLU A 187 13.90 -15.34 18.96
CA GLU A 187 14.26 -15.98 20.23
C GLU A 187 13.41 -15.50 21.39
N CYS A 188 12.91 -14.25 21.38
CA CYS A 188 11.94 -13.76 22.36
C CYS A 188 10.56 -14.45 22.27
N ARG A 189 10.25 -15.19 21.19
CA ARG A 189 8.99 -15.96 21.05
C ARG A 189 9.12 -17.44 21.39
N SER A 190 10.32 -17.98 21.55
CA SER A 190 10.55 -19.41 21.80
C SER A 190 10.89 -19.74 23.26
N GLN A 191 10.96 -18.77 24.18
CA GLN A 191 11.31 -19.00 25.60
C GLN A 191 10.12 -19.16 26.56
N ASP A 192 8.87 -19.13 26.08
CA ASP A 192 7.69 -19.27 26.93
C ASP A 192 7.15 -20.70 27.11
N VAL A 193 7.89 -21.74 26.73
CA VAL A 193 7.48 -23.12 27.01
C VAL A 193 8.69 -23.98 27.38
N SER A 194 9.15 -23.89 28.64
CA SER A 194 9.66 -25.05 29.39
C SER A 194 9.87 -24.68 30.86
N MET A 195 8.86 -24.92 31.66
CA MET A 195 8.99 -25.05 33.11
C MET A 195 9.49 -26.47 33.41
N GLN A 196 10.65 -26.59 34.02
CA GLN A 196 10.98 -27.71 34.91
C GLN A 196 11.57 -27.20 36.22
N SER A 197 10.97 -27.71 37.25
CA SER A 197 11.09 -27.64 38.68
C SER A 197 12.53 -27.74 39.29
N SER A 198 12.85 -26.92 40.24
CA SER A 198 13.00 -27.15 41.71
C SER A 198 14.21 -26.43 42.31
N PRO A 199 14.48 -26.37 43.64
CA PRO A 199 13.78 -25.51 44.61
C PRO A 199 14.71 -24.67 45.53
N VAL A 200 14.05 -23.74 46.31
CA VAL A 200 14.42 -23.25 47.65
C VAL A 200 15.64 -22.32 47.79
N VAL A 201 15.43 -21.10 48.21
CA VAL A 201 15.69 -20.53 49.56
C VAL A 201 15.11 -19.11 49.65
N SER A 202 14.44 -18.86 50.76
CA SER A 202 13.75 -17.68 51.25
C SER A 202 14.63 -16.44 51.46
N GLN A 203 14.10 -15.24 51.26
CA GLN A 203 13.98 -14.21 52.31
C GLN A 203 13.27 -12.95 51.79
N GLU A 204 12.30 -12.59 52.58
CA GLU A 204 11.51 -11.40 52.81
C GLU A 204 12.01 -10.05 52.23
N MET A 205 11.10 -9.29 51.64
CA MET A 205 10.69 -7.97 52.16
C MET A 205 9.43 -7.47 51.45
N GLU A 206 8.38 -7.26 52.28
CA GLU A 206 7.09 -6.63 51.94
C GLU A 206 7.26 -5.13 51.69
N SER A 207 6.46 -4.58 50.77
CA SER A 207 5.64 -3.38 51.01
C SER A 207 4.71 -3.04 49.84
N HIS A 208 3.42 -3.19 50.12
CA HIS A 208 2.25 -2.36 49.79
C HIS A 208 2.23 -1.53 48.47
N PHE A 209 1.29 -1.84 47.62
CA PHE A 209 0.19 -0.93 47.30
C PHE A 209 -0.95 -1.69 46.59
N SER A 210 -2.06 -1.82 47.31
CA SER A 210 -3.34 -2.35 46.86
C SER A 210 -4.29 -1.17 46.57
N ILE A 211 -4.88 -1.12 45.39
CA ILE A 211 -6.07 -0.30 45.13
C ILE A 211 -7.10 -1.15 44.39
N ARG A 212 -8.16 -1.53 45.12
CA ARG A 212 -9.41 -2.07 44.56
C ARG A 212 -10.36 -0.90 44.26
N PRO A 213 -11.19 -0.96 43.22
CA PRO A 213 -12.32 -0.06 43.09
C PRO A 213 -13.54 -0.60 43.78
N LYS A 214 -14.22 0.28 44.50
CA LYS A 214 -15.48 0.06 45.23
C LYS A 214 -16.65 -0.03 44.28
N GLY A 215 -17.51 -1.03 44.50
CA GLY A 215 -18.87 -1.10 43.97
C GLY A 215 -19.83 -0.20 44.74
N ILE A 216 -20.80 0.34 44.05
CA ILE A 216 -22.01 0.92 44.63
C ILE A 216 -23.18 0.26 43.92
N GLY A 217 -23.91 -0.54 44.71
CA GLY A 217 -25.21 -1.03 44.34
C GLY A 217 -26.30 -0.05 44.80
N LEU A 218 -27.40 -0.02 44.10
CA LEU A 218 -28.67 0.42 44.63
C LEU A 218 -29.82 -0.28 43.92
N PHE A 219 -30.58 -1.00 44.72
CA PHE A 219 -31.87 -1.64 44.43
C PHE A 219 -32.95 -0.58 44.20
N GLY A 220 -33.87 -0.85 43.28
CA GLY A 220 -35.14 -0.14 43.15
C GLY A 220 -36.18 -1.07 42.54
N SER A 221 -37.13 -1.43 43.39
CA SER A 221 -38.23 -2.37 43.23
C SER A 221 -39.28 -1.94 42.18
N LEU A 222 -39.85 -2.95 41.51
CA LEU A 222 -41.09 -2.94 40.72
C LEU A 222 -42.36 -2.76 41.59
N PRO A 223 -43.45 -2.24 41.00
CA PRO A 223 -44.80 -2.66 41.38
C PRO A 223 -45.54 -3.39 40.25
N PRO A 224 -46.56 -4.19 40.58
CA PRO A 224 -47.15 -5.18 39.71
C PRO A 224 -48.47 -4.76 39.05
N GLY A 225 -48.75 -5.42 37.93
CA GLY A 225 -50.10 -5.77 37.52
C GLY A 225 -50.81 -4.83 36.57
N ILE A 226 -51.09 -5.36 35.37
CA ILE A 226 -52.42 -5.32 34.72
C ILE A 226 -52.45 -6.47 33.71
N THR A 227 -53.42 -7.34 33.88
CA THR A 227 -53.90 -8.38 32.97
C THR A 227 -54.83 -7.75 31.94
N GLU A 228 -54.72 -8.10 30.65
CA GLU A 228 -55.85 -8.19 29.71
C GLU A 228 -55.47 -9.02 28.49
N GLU A 229 -56.13 -10.08 28.39
CA GLU A 229 -56.88 -10.79 27.34
C GLU A 229 -56.49 -10.54 25.86
N GLY A 230 -56.15 -11.65 25.23
CA GLY A 230 -56.73 -12.27 24.07
C GLY A 230 -56.76 -11.49 22.75
N SER A 231 -55.85 -11.85 21.83
CA SER A 231 -56.20 -11.96 20.41
C SER A 231 -55.21 -12.91 19.74
N GLU A 232 -55.75 -14.06 19.35
CA GLU A 232 -55.11 -14.98 18.40
C GLU A 232 -54.82 -14.21 17.07
N ARG A 233 -53.55 -13.95 16.78
CA ARG A 233 -53.05 -13.64 15.45
C ARG A 233 -52.00 -14.65 15.09
N THR A 234 -52.45 -15.64 14.35
CA THR A 234 -51.83 -16.45 13.33
C THR A 234 -50.29 -16.40 13.22
N THR A 235 -49.73 -17.52 13.56
CA THR A 235 -48.40 -18.10 13.36
C THR A 235 -47.93 -18.16 11.89
N ILE A 236 -47.84 -17.03 11.19
CA ILE A 236 -47.19 -16.98 9.86
C ILE A 236 -45.96 -16.09 9.87
N GLU A 237 -45.77 -15.20 10.84
CA GLU A 237 -44.62 -14.31 10.94
C GLU A 237 -43.39 -14.95 11.63
N GLY A 238 -43.56 -15.96 12.46
CA GLY A 238 -42.46 -16.66 13.17
C GLY A 238 -41.59 -17.54 12.28
N GLU A 239 -42.16 -18.16 11.27
CA GLU A 239 -41.41 -19.03 10.34
C GLU A 239 -40.47 -18.26 9.38
N SER A 240 -40.81 -17.02 9.04
CA SER A 240 -39.99 -16.18 8.16
C SER A 240 -38.76 -15.60 8.86
N GLU A 241 -38.85 -15.27 10.17
CA GLU A 241 -37.71 -14.73 10.94
C GLU A 241 -36.69 -15.81 11.29
N GLU A 242 -37.10 -17.03 11.64
CA GLU A 242 -36.19 -18.14 11.90
C GLU A 242 -35.43 -18.63 10.64
N GLN A 243 -36.08 -18.66 9.47
CA GLN A 243 -35.43 -18.97 8.21
C GLN A 243 -34.39 -17.92 7.83
N PHE A 244 -34.69 -16.64 8.07
CA PHE A 244 -33.79 -15.53 7.80
C PHE A 244 -32.56 -15.58 8.70
N GLU A 245 -32.69 -15.88 9.98
CA GLU A 245 -31.57 -16.07 10.91
C GLU A 245 -30.68 -17.26 10.55
N CYS A 246 -31.24 -18.37 10.07
CA CYS A 246 -30.49 -19.55 9.67
C CYS A 246 -29.68 -19.34 8.40
N SER A 247 -30.23 -18.67 7.39
CA SER A 247 -29.53 -18.39 6.14
C SER A 247 -28.40 -17.37 6.33
N ASP A 248 -28.63 -16.37 7.18
CA ASP A 248 -27.59 -15.39 7.54
C ASP A 248 -26.43 -16.04 8.32
N ARG A 249 -26.74 -17.04 9.12
CA ARG A 249 -25.75 -17.85 9.84
C ARG A 249 -24.90 -18.70 8.89
N LEU A 250 -25.52 -19.36 7.89
CA LEU A 250 -24.82 -20.16 6.89
C LEU A 250 -23.81 -19.33 6.11
N LEU A 251 -24.28 -18.22 5.55
CA LEU A 251 -23.41 -17.29 4.83
C LEU A 251 -22.26 -16.79 5.70
N ARG A 252 -22.54 -16.45 6.95
CA ARG A 252 -21.54 -15.96 7.92
C ARG A 252 -20.46 -16.99 8.20
N ASP A 253 -20.82 -18.26 8.37
CA ASP A 253 -19.86 -19.31 8.69
C ASP A 253 -19.02 -19.69 7.47
N VAL A 254 -19.59 -19.73 6.26
CA VAL A 254 -18.86 -19.92 5.00
C VAL A 254 -17.90 -18.74 4.76
N MET A 255 -18.36 -17.50 4.95
CA MET A 255 -17.52 -16.30 4.75
C MET A 255 -16.34 -16.25 5.71
N LYS A 256 -16.53 -16.60 7.00
CA LYS A 256 -15.42 -16.62 7.97
C LYS A 256 -14.26 -17.52 7.52
N ALA A 257 -14.58 -18.65 6.88
CA ALA A 257 -13.59 -19.60 6.42
C ALA A 257 -12.96 -19.21 5.07
N THR A 258 -13.71 -18.53 4.19
CA THR A 258 -13.32 -18.37 2.77
C THR A 258 -12.92 -16.96 2.37
N VAL A 259 -13.23 -15.92 3.17
CA VAL A 259 -12.96 -14.52 2.80
C VAL A 259 -11.46 -14.22 2.65
N GLY A 260 -10.61 -14.72 3.56
CA GLY A 260 -9.16 -14.53 3.48
C GLY A 260 -8.58 -15.09 2.18
N PRO A 261 -8.74 -16.40 1.93
CA PRO A 261 -8.32 -17.02 0.68
C PRO A 261 -8.90 -16.35 -0.58
N SER A 262 -10.20 -15.97 -0.55
CA SER A 262 -10.84 -15.30 -1.69
C SER A 262 -10.25 -13.93 -1.98
N ILE A 263 -9.96 -13.13 -0.94
CA ILE A 263 -9.30 -11.83 -1.09
C ILE A 263 -7.89 -11.99 -1.66
N VAL A 264 -7.11 -12.97 -1.20
CA VAL A 264 -5.77 -13.26 -1.73
C VAL A 264 -5.84 -13.62 -3.21
N LEU A 265 -6.80 -14.46 -3.63
CA LEU A 265 -7.02 -14.79 -5.04
C LEU A 265 -7.37 -13.53 -5.85
N CYS A 266 -8.30 -12.71 -5.38
CA CYS A 266 -8.68 -11.48 -6.08
C CYS A 266 -7.51 -10.49 -6.17
N ALA A 267 -6.80 -10.26 -5.07
CA ALA A 267 -5.68 -9.34 -5.00
C ALA A 267 -4.52 -9.75 -5.93
N SER A 268 -4.27 -11.04 -6.11
CA SER A 268 -3.27 -11.54 -7.06
C SER A 268 -3.62 -11.25 -8.53
N HIS A 269 -4.90 -10.97 -8.83
CA HIS A 269 -5.41 -10.64 -10.16
C HIS A 269 -5.94 -9.20 -10.28
N ALA A 270 -5.77 -8.35 -9.26
CA ALA A 270 -6.28 -6.98 -9.25
C ALA A 270 -5.46 -5.98 -10.07
N GLN A 271 -4.25 -6.36 -10.47
CA GLN A 271 -3.32 -5.55 -11.28
C GLN A 271 -2.84 -6.33 -12.51
N LYS A 272 -2.23 -5.59 -13.46
CA LYS A 272 -1.62 -6.21 -14.65
C LYS A 272 -0.29 -6.86 -14.27
N HIS A 273 -0.21 -8.16 -14.42
CA HIS A 273 0.97 -8.98 -14.23
C HIS A 273 1.08 -10.02 -15.35
N PRO A 274 2.22 -10.70 -15.55
CA PRO A 274 2.35 -11.75 -16.56
C PRO A 274 1.29 -12.86 -16.46
N TRP A 275 0.83 -13.16 -15.24
CA TRP A 275 -0.19 -14.18 -14.95
C TRP A 275 -1.64 -13.68 -14.99
N THR A 276 -1.90 -12.42 -15.38
CA THR A 276 -3.24 -11.84 -15.42
C THR A 276 -3.67 -11.50 -16.84
N ASN A 277 -4.97 -11.53 -17.10
CA ASN A 277 -5.56 -11.03 -18.32
C ASN A 277 -6.78 -10.12 -18.04
N LYS A 278 -7.35 -9.52 -19.08
CA LYS A 278 -8.50 -8.61 -18.92
C LYS A 278 -9.69 -9.28 -18.24
N ALA A 279 -9.97 -10.55 -18.57
CA ALA A 279 -11.10 -11.30 -18.00
C ALA A 279 -10.87 -11.61 -16.52
N SER A 280 -9.67 -12.10 -16.13
CA SER A 280 -9.35 -12.40 -14.73
C SER A 280 -9.34 -11.14 -13.87
N LEU A 281 -8.87 -10.00 -14.41
CA LEU A 281 -8.88 -8.70 -13.72
C LEU A 281 -10.32 -8.22 -13.47
N GLN A 282 -11.19 -8.32 -14.46
CA GLN A 282 -12.62 -7.98 -14.31
C GLN A 282 -13.32 -8.89 -13.30
N ALA A 283 -13.05 -10.21 -13.33
CA ALA A 283 -13.61 -11.16 -12.38
C ALA A 283 -13.13 -10.89 -10.95
N ALA A 284 -11.85 -10.55 -10.77
CA ALA A 284 -11.30 -10.18 -9.46
C ALA A 284 -12.01 -8.96 -8.87
N ASN A 285 -12.18 -7.90 -9.65
CA ASN A 285 -12.91 -6.71 -9.21
C ASN A 285 -14.39 -7.01 -8.92
N ALA A 286 -15.03 -7.81 -9.75
CA ALA A 286 -16.43 -8.20 -9.54
C ALA A 286 -16.62 -9.04 -8.27
N LEU A 287 -15.69 -9.96 -7.97
CA LEU A 287 -15.72 -10.76 -6.75
C LEU A 287 -15.38 -9.92 -5.52
N LEU A 288 -14.41 -8.99 -5.59
CA LEU A 288 -14.12 -8.05 -4.50
C LEU A 288 -15.34 -7.21 -4.13
N ASN A 289 -16.07 -6.70 -5.11
CA ASN A 289 -17.30 -5.95 -4.88
C ASN A 289 -18.36 -6.83 -4.23
N GLN A 290 -18.51 -8.09 -4.66
CA GLN A 290 -19.42 -9.05 -4.04
C GLN A 290 -19.03 -9.35 -2.59
N LEU A 291 -17.75 -9.62 -2.31
CA LEU A 291 -17.26 -9.86 -0.95
C LEU A 291 -17.51 -8.64 -0.05
N THR A 292 -17.26 -7.44 -0.56
CA THR A 292 -17.46 -6.19 0.17
C THR A 292 -18.94 -6.01 0.53
N SER A 293 -19.86 -6.19 -0.43
CA SER A 293 -21.30 -6.07 -0.20
C SER A 293 -21.82 -7.17 0.71
N THR A 294 -21.38 -8.42 0.53
CA THR A 294 -21.79 -9.58 1.35
C THR A 294 -21.36 -9.40 2.82
N CYS A 295 -20.18 -8.79 3.06
CA CYS A 295 -19.73 -8.47 4.41
C CYS A 295 -20.36 -7.21 5.01
N GLY A 296 -21.31 -6.57 4.33
CA GLY A 296 -21.95 -5.33 4.79
C GLY A 296 -21.00 -4.13 4.84
N CYS A 297 -19.94 -4.14 4.03
CA CYS A 297 -18.96 -3.07 3.95
C CYS A 297 -19.24 -2.14 2.76
N ASN A 298 -18.97 -0.83 2.91
CA ASN A 298 -19.18 0.15 1.85
C ASN A 298 -18.03 0.22 0.84
N SER A 299 -16.85 -0.29 1.21
CA SER A 299 -15.64 -0.21 0.39
C SER A 299 -14.63 -1.31 0.76
N LEU A 300 -13.69 -1.58 -0.14
CA LEU A 300 -12.61 -2.52 0.10
C LEU A 300 -11.73 -2.14 1.32
N PRO A 301 -11.30 -0.88 1.51
CA PRO A 301 -10.58 -0.49 2.72
C PRO A 301 -11.34 -0.80 4.00
N THR A 302 -12.66 -0.62 4.03
CA THR A 302 -13.51 -0.95 5.18
C THR A 302 -13.57 -2.46 5.42
N LEU A 303 -13.63 -3.27 4.37
CA LEU A 303 -13.59 -4.73 4.47
C LEU A 303 -12.24 -5.20 5.02
N LEU A 304 -11.14 -4.64 4.54
CA LEU A 304 -9.78 -5.00 4.98
C LEU A 304 -9.51 -4.59 6.42
N SER A 305 -9.93 -3.40 6.83
CA SER A 305 -9.67 -2.87 8.17
C SER A 305 -10.62 -3.40 9.26
N GLY A 306 -11.83 -3.84 8.90
CA GLY A 306 -12.88 -4.14 9.87
C GLY A 306 -13.41 -2.90 10.60
N CYS A 307 -13.34 -1.75 9.95
CA CYS A 307 -13.60 -0.43 10.53
C CYS A 307 -14.89 -0.36 11.36
N HIS A 308 -14.73 0.08 12.59
CA HIS A 308 -15.83 0.57 13.43
C HIS A 308 -16.18 1.98 12.96
N SER A 309 -16.98 2.14 11.90
CA SER A 309 -17.59 3.44 11.69
C SER A 309 -18.60 3.65 12.80
N ASP A 310 -18.22 4.45 13.79
CA ASP A 310 -19.12 5.00 14.82
C ASP A 310 -20.10 6.03 14.23
N THR A 311 -20.38 5.96 12.95
CA THR A 311 -21.56 6.60 12.41
C THR A 311 -22.75 5.80 12.96
N LYS A 312 -23.23 6.25 14.13
CA LYS A 312 -24.59 6.02 14.57
C LYS A 312 -25.51 6.48 13.43
N ARG A 313 -25.76 5.59 12.46
CA ARG A 313 -26.96 5.72 11.66
C ARG A 313 -28.09 5.42 12.62
N ASN A 314 -28.94 6.41 12.82
CA ASN A 314 -30.18 6.33 13.60
C ASN A 314 -31.22 5.34 13.01
N ASP A 315 -30.83 4.55 12.04
CA ASP A 315 -31.64 3.48 11.45
C ASP A 315 -31.40 2.25 12.31
N GLY A 316 -32.28 1.97 13.25
CA GLY A 316 -32.24 0.93 14.29
C GLY A 316 -31.96 -0.52 13.83
N VAL A 317 -31.34 -0.72 12.68
CA VAL A 317 -30.88 -2.01 12.15
C VAL A 317 -29.44 -2.23 12.57
N ASN A 318 -29.27 -2.98 13.62
CA ASN A 318 -27.97 -3.42 14.14
C ASN A 318 -27.40 -4.52 13.20
N THR A 319 -26.91 -4.12 12.01
CA THR A 319 -26.26 -5.06 11.07
C THR A 319 -24.94 -5.53 11.68
N LYS A 320 -24.98 -6.67 12.37
CA LYS A 320 -23.79 -7.35 12.88
C LYS A 320 -22.86 -7.67 11.72
N ARG A 321 -21.73 -6.97 11.64
CA ARG A 321 -20.73 -7.18 10.60
C ARG A 321 -20.17 -8.60 10.64
N LEU A 322 -20.03 -9.22 9.46
CA LEU A 322 -19.52 -10.59 9.34
C LEU A 322 -18.07 -10.71 9.82
N ILE A 323 -17.24 -9.68 9.57
CA ILE A 323 -15.79 -9.69 9.86
C ILE A 323 -15.39 -8.43 10.65
N PRO A 324 -15.64 -8.37 11.96
CA PRO A 324 -15.39 -7.19 12.76
C PRO A 324 -13.89 -6.83 12.91
N LYS A 325 -12.98 -7.81 12.77
CA LYS A 325 -11.52 -7.63 12.89
C LYS A 325 -10.82 -7.37 11.55
N GLY A 326 -11.59 -7.20 10.47
CA GLY A 326 -11.08 -6.99 9.13
C GLY A 326 -10.55 -8.24 8.44
N ALA A 327 -10.62 -8.22 7.12
CA ALA A 327 -10.19 -9.33 6.29
C ALA A 327 -8.68 -9.30 5.96
N PHE A 328 -7.99 -8.18 6.20
CA PHE A 328 -6.55 -8.07 5.98
C PHE A 328 -5.76 -9.11 6.79
N ARG A 329 -6.07 -9.26 8.07
CA ARG A 329 -5.41 -10.25 8.92
C ARG A 329 -5.60 -11.68 8.41
N LEU A 330 -6.80 -12.01 7.94
CA LEU A 330 -7.10 -13.34 7.39
C LEU A 330 -6.32 -13.58 6.09
N ALA A 331 -6.23 -12.57 5.22
CA ALA A 331 -5.41 -12.63 4.01
C ALA A 331 -3.92 -12.80 4.34
N MET A 332 -3.41 -12.11 5.38
CA MET A 332 -2.02 -12.26 5.81
C MET A 332 -1.70 -13.65 6.39
N VAL A 333 -2.65 -14.29 7.06
CA VAL A 333 -2.49 -15.69 7.50
C VAL A 333 -2.26 -16.61 6.30
N GLU A 334 -3.01 -16.42 5.21
CA GLU A 334 -2.85 -17.16 3.94
C GLU A 334 -1.51 -16.91 3.25
N LEU A 335 -1.03 -15.68 3.27
CA LEU A 335 0.24 -15.29 2.63
C LEU A 335 1.48 -15.64 3.46
N LYS A 336 1.32 -15.87 4.76
CA LYS A 336 2.44 -16.04 5.71
C LYS A 336 3.44 -17.11 5.26
N GLN A 337 2.98 -18.25 4.76
CA GLN A 337 3.85 -19.34 4.33
C GLN A 337 4.65 -18.98 3.08
N GLN A 338 4.06 -18.18 2.18
CA GLN A 338 4.69 -17.76 0.92
C GLN A 338 5.62 -16.55 1.10
N LEU A 339 5.47 -15.78 2.19
CA LEU A 339 6.28 -14.59 2.49
C LEU A 339 7.38 -14.88 3.53
N THR A 340 7.83 -16.14 3.63
CA THR A 340 8.97 -16.51 4.47
C THR A 340 10.29 -16.10 3.80
N ARG A 341 11.35 -15.88 4.60
CA ARG A 341 12.66 -15.48 4.11
C ARG A 341 13.21 -16.39 3.02
N ASN A 342 12.93 -17.70 3.11
CA ASN A 342 13.50 -18.70 2.21
C ASN A 342 12.66 -18.91 0.93
N ASP A 343 11.36 -18.59 0.98
CA ASP A 343 10.43 -19.03 -0.06
C ASP A 343 9.79 -17.90 -0.86
N TRP A 344 9.80 -16.65 -0.37
CA TRP A 344 9.06 -15.56 -0.98
C TRP A 344 9.43 -15.29 -2.46
N LYS A 345 10.67 -15.59 -2.87
CA LYS A 345 11.10 -15.45 -4.27
C LYS A 345 10.49 -16.50 -5.19
N LYS A 346 10.09 -17.66 -4.65
CA LYS A 346 9.40 -18.71 -5.40
C LYS A 346 7.96 -18.32 -5.74
N TYR A 347 7.40 -17.34 -5.02
CA TYR A 347 6.01 -16.90 -5.17
C TYR A 347 5.90 -15.41 -5.52
N PRO A 348 6.27 -14.99 -6.76
CA PRO A 348 6.23 -13.59 -7.17
C PRO A 348 4.86 -12.94 -6.97
N ALA A 349 3.78 -13.70 -7.18
CA ALA A 349 2.42 -13.22 -6.97
C ALA A 349 2.16 -12.84 -5.50
N ALA A 350 2.74 -13.55 -4.53
CA ALA A 350 2.52 -13.28 -3.11
C ALA A 350 3.05 -11.90 -2.69
N LYS A 351 4.24 -11.48 -3.20
CA LYS A 351 4.81 -10.16 -2.91
C LYS A 351 3.94 -9.02 -3.45
N HIS A 352 3.44 -9.17 -4.69
CA HIS A 352 2.57 -8.15 -5.31
C HIS A 352 1.19 -8.12 -4.66
N THR A 353 0.64 -9.29 -4.30
CA THR A 353 -0.61 -9.39 -3.54
C THR A 353 -0.50 -8.69 -2.18
N PHE A 354 0.60 -8.93 -1.46
CA PHE A 354 0.88 -8.25 -0.19
C PHE A 354 0.94 -6.72 -0.36
N ALA A 355 1.73 -6.24 -1.33
CA ALA A 355 1.89 -4.81 -1.56
C ALA A 355 0.56 -4.15 -1.96
N TRP A 356 -0.24 -4.82 -2.78
CA TRP A 356 -1.57 -4.36 -3.17
C TRP A 356 -2.53 -4.28 -1.97
N LEU A 357 -2.58 -5.30 -1.13
CA LEU A 357 -3.41 -5.32 0.08
C LEU A 357 -3.00 -4.21 1.05
N LEU A 358 -1.69 -4.04 1.27
CA LEU A 358 -1.16 -2.99 2.15
C LEU A 358 -1.54 -1.60 1.64
N ALA A 359 -1.45 -1.34 0.33
CA ALA A 359 -1.82 -0.04 -0.25
C ALA A 359 -3.29 0.34 -0.04
N HIS A 360 -4.18 -0.65 0.13
CA HIS A 360 -5.61 -0.42 0.42
C HIS A 360 -5.93 -0.30 1.92
N LEU A 361 -4.97 -0.62 2.79
CA LEU A 361 -5.12 -0.43 4.23
C LEU A 361 -4.61 0.97 4.61
N LYS A 362 -5.46 1.81 5.22
CA LYS A 362 -5.14 3.21 5.54
C LYS A 362 -5.20 3.49 7.04
N HIS A 363 -4.69 4.67 7.41
CA HIS A 363 -4.79 5.19 8.77
C HIS A 363 -6.25 5.14 9.27
N PRO A 364 -6.50 4.77 10.54
CA PRO A 364 -5.53 4.39 11.59
C PRO A 364 -5.17 2.89 11.62
N TYR A 365 -5.73 2.08 10.75
CA TYR A 365 -5.77 0.61 10.87
C TYR A 365 -4.45 -0.10 10.52
N VAL A 366 -3.50 0.60 9.89
CA VAL A 366 -2.17 0.03 9.58
C VAL A 366 -1.39 -0.26 10.86
N GLY A 367 -1.57 0.57 11.89
CA GLY A 367 -0.93 0.41 13.20
C GLY A 367 -1.19 -0.97 13.82
N ASP A 368 -2.46 -1.37 13.88
CA ASP A 368 -2.89 -2.66 14.41
C ASP A 368 -2.33 -3.87 13.65
N GLN A 369 -1.82 -3.66 12.43
CA GLN A 369 -1.32 -4.69 11.53
C GLN A 369 0.20 -4.64 11.32
N LEU A 370 0.93 -3.81 12.08
CA LEU A 370 2.38 -3.63 11.92
C LEU A 370 3.16 -4.94 12.00
N ASP A 371 2.76 -5.87 12.87
CA ASP A 371 3.38 -7.18 13.01
C ASP A 371 3.24 -8.06 11.74
N HIS A 372 2.26 -7.76 10.90
CA HIS A 372 2.03 -8.44 9.62
C HIS A 372 2.60 -7.67 8.43
N CYS A 373 2.71 -6.34 8.52
CA CYS A 373 3.13 -5.47 7.41
C CYS A 373 4.63 -5.23 7.37
N LEU A 374 5.25 -4.99 8.54
CA LEU A 374 6.64 -4.58 8.62
C LEU A 374 7.64 -5.68 8.18
N PRO A 375 7.52 -6.95 8.63
CA PRO A 375 8.51 -7.97 8.27
C PRO A 375 8.59 -8.24 6.75
N PRO A 376 7.49 -8.41 5.99
CA PRO A 376 7.60 -8.59 4.54
C PRO A 376 8.18 -7.36 3.83
N SER A 377 7.81 -6.15 4.28
CA SER A 377 8.34 -4.90 3.69
C SER A 377 9.85 -4.80 3.85
N LEU A 378 10.37 -5.12 5.03
CA LEU A 378 11.81 -5.16 5.32
C LEU A 378 12.52 -6.26 4.51
N LEU A 379 11.88 -7.42 4.35
CA LEU A 379 12.41 -8.53 3.55
C LEU A 379 12.64 -8.13 2.09
N PHE A 380 11.73 -7.34 1.50
CA PHE A 380 11.88 -6.86 0.13
C PHE A 380 12.98 -5.80 0.01
N VAL A 381 13.13 -4.92 1.00
CA VAL A 381 14.22 -3.92 1.04
C VAL A 381 15.59 -4.56 1.12
N ASP A 382 15.73 -5.69 1.84
CA ASP A 382 17.00 -6.41 2.03
C ASP A 382 17.42 -7.22 0.78
N ASP A 383 16.57 -7.34 -0.22
CA ASP A 383 16.89 -8.11 -1.43
C ASP A 383 17.98 -7.45 -2.28
N TYR A 384 18.67 -8.25 -3.10
CA TYR A 384 19.67 -7.74 -4.05
C TYR A 384 19.01 -7.13 -5.32
N GLU A 385 17.83 -7.62 -5.72
CA GLU A 385 17.10 -7.14 -6.90
C GLU A 385 16.50 -5.75 -6.67
N MET A 386 16.72 -4.87 -7.64
CA MET A 386 16.29 -3.47 -7.51
C MET A 386 14.77 -3.31 -7.44
N GLU A 387 14.04 -4.05 -8.25
CA GLU A 387 12.58 -4.01 -8.26
C GLU A 387 11.97 -4.37 -6.89
N ASN A 388 12.56 -5.36 -6.23
CA ASN A 388 12.12 -5.76 -4.90
C ASN A 388 12.47 -4.70 -3.84
N LYS A 389 13.66 -4.07 -3.92
CA LYS A 389 14.02 -2.93 -3.06
C LYS A 389 13.04 -1.79 -3.20
N VAL A 390 12.72 -1.41 -4.43
CA VAL A 390 11.76 -0.36 -4.74
C VAL A 390 10.39 -0.68 -4.14
N LEU A 391 9.88 -1.89 -4.36
CA LEU A 391 8.62 -2.35 -3.78
C LEU A 391 8.64 -2.29 -2.26
N GLY A 392 9.73 -2.76 -1.64
CA GLY A 392 9.90 -2.74 -0.18
C GLY A 392 9.90 -1.32 0.38
N ILE A 393 10.60 -0.38 -0.25
CA ILE A 393 10.63 1.03 0.17
C ILE A 393 9.25 1.68 0.00
N GLN A 394 8.51 1.37 -1.08
CA GLN A 394 7.13 1.84 -1.27
C GLN A 394 6.21 1.33 -0.16
N CYS A 395 6.33 0.06 0.22
CA CYS A 395 5.60 -0.52 1.34
C CYS A 395 5.95 0.18 2.67
N LEU A 396 7.25 0.39 2.96
CA LEU A 396 7.68 1.10 4.16
C LEU A 396 7.19 2.55 4.16
N ARG A 397 7.23 3.24 3.02
CA ARG A 397 6.70 4.59 2.91
C ARG A 397 5.22 4.64 3.22
N HIS A 398 4.43 3.71 2.67
CA HIS A 398 3.00 3.60 2.97
C HIS A 398 2.74 3.36 4.47
N ILE A 399 3.53 2.50 5.12
CA ILE A 399 3.44 2.26 6.56
C ILE A 399 3.73 3.55 7.34
N ILE A 400 4.83 4.27 7.02
CA ILE A 400 5.21 5.52 7.70
C ILE A 400 4.13 6.58 7.57
N ASP A 401 3.50 6.71 6.39
CA ASP A 401 2.48 7.71 6.11
C ASP A 401 1.11 7.38 6.75
N ASN A 402 0.86 6.11 7.13
CA ASN A 402 -0.43 5.63 7.63
C ASN A 402 -0.40 5.08 9.07
N VAL A 403 0.69 5.24 9.80
CA VAL A 403 0.81 4.85 11.21
C VAL A 403 1.13 6.07 12.05
N ASP A 404 0.59 6.14 13.27
CA ASP A 404 0.92 7.22 14.18
C ASP A 404 2.42 7.22 14.53
N PRO A 405 3.12 8.36 14.50
CA PRO A 405 4.54 8.45 14.83
C PRO A 405 4.90 7.89 16.21
N THR A 406 4.00 7.99 17.20
CA THR A 406 4.21 7.40 18.53
C THR A 406 4.24 5.89 18.48
N GLU A 407 3.35 5.31 17.70
CA GLU A 407 3.25 3.86 17.52
C GLU A 407 4.45 3.27 16.79
N LEU A 408 4.97 3.99 15.79
CA LEU A 408 6.22 3.61 15.12
C LEU A 408 7.44 3.66 16.04
N ARG A 409 7.46 4.59 17.02
CA ARG A 409 8.54 4.67 18.01
C ARG A 409 8.49 3.54 19.04
N TRP A 410 7.32 2.94 19.28
CA TRP A 410 7.22 1.81 20.19
C TRP A 410 8.03 0.62 19.68
N TYR A 411 8.68 -0.05 20.60
CA TYR A 411 9.52 -1.23 20.34
C TYR A 411 10.66 -0.99 19.32
N GLY A 412 11.08 0.27 19.11
CA GLY A 412 12.16 0.61 18.19
C GLY A 412 11.84 0.33 16.71
N ARG A 413 10.56 0.26 16.33
CA ARG A 413 10.15 -0.04 14.94
C ARG A 413 10.64 1.01 13.95
N ALA A 414 10.61 2.28 14.33
CA ALA A 414 11.11 3.38 13.51
C ALA A 414 12.61 3.27 13.27
N GLU A 415 13.39 2.91 14.30
CA GLU A 415 14.83 2.67 14.20
C GLU A 415 15.14 1.51 13.25
N VAL A 416 14.38 0.42 13.32
CA VAL A 416 14.54 -0.73 12.40
C VAL A 416 14.31 -0.31 10.94
N ILE A 417 13.28 0.51 10.67
CA ILE A 417 13.04 1.05 9.32
C ILE A 417 14.22 1.91 8.88
N TYR A 418 14.71 2.81 9.74
CA TYR A 418 15.86 3.66 9.42
C TYR A 418 17.12 2.85 9.12
N GLU A 419 17.43 1.85 9.93
CA GLU A 419 18.61 0.98 9.74
C GLU A 419 18.50 0.15 8.44
N ALA A 420 17.30 -0.17 7.98
CA ALA A 420 17.10 -0.83 6.69
C ALA A 420 17.28 0.13 5.49
N LEU A 421 16.90 1.41 5.64
CA LEU A 421 16.99 2.41 4.57
C LEU A 421 18.38 3.06 4.48
N HIS A 422 19.04 3.28 5.62
CA HIS A 422 20.31 4.03 5.67
C HIS A 422 21.43 3.46 4.79
N PRO A 423 21.68 2.13 4.73
CA PRO A 423 22.70 1.55 3.84
C PRO A 423 22.41 1.77 2.36
N LEU A 424 21.16 1.97 1.98
CA LEU A 424 20.78 2.20 0.59
C LEU A 424 21.22 3.57 0.06
N LEU A 425 21.60 4.50 0.93
CA LEU A 425 22.19 5.79 0.54
C LEU A 425 23.50 5.64 -0.24
N TYR A 426 24.18 4.51 -0.14
CA TYR A 426 25.38 4.21 -0.94
C TYR A 426 25.06 3.62 -2.31
N ASN A 427 23.80 3.50 -2.66
CA ASN A 427 23.37 3.01 -3.96
C ASN A 427 23.08 4.19 -4.90
N HIS A 428 23.78 4.23 -6.05
CA HIS A 428 23.73 5.34 -7.00
C HIS A 428 22.78 5.06 -8.19
N LYS A 429 21.63 4.43 -7.97
CA LYS A 429 20.62 4.23 -9.02
C LYS A 429 19.54 5.30 -8.92
N PRO A 430 19.24 6.04 -10.01
CA PRO A 430 18.24 7.12 -10.00
C PRO A 430 16.88 6.70 -9.47
N ASP A 431 16.33 5.58 -9.97
CA ASP A 431 15.02 5.05 -9.58
C ASP A 431 14.91 4.76 -8.08
N LEU A 432 16.02 4.30 -7.47
CA LEU A 432 16.06 4.06 -6.04
C LEU A 432 16.12 5.37 -5.25
N ILE A 433 16.92 6.34 -5.70
CA ILE A 433 17.08 7.66 -5.06
C ILE A 433 15.73 8.36 -4.97
N ASP A 434 14.96 8.34 -6.06
CA ASP A 434 13.66 9.01 -6.17
C ASP A 434 12.63 8.51 -5.13
N ILE A 435 12.74 7.26 -4.71
CA ILE A 435 11.83 6.67 -3.70
C ILE A 435 12.45 6.69 -2.31
N LEU A 436 13.75 6.45 -2.22
CA LEU A 436 14.48 6.35 -0.95
C LEU A 436 14.48 7.67 -0.17
N PHE A 437 14.80 8.79 -0.83
CA PHE A 437 14.98 10.07 -0.15
C PHE A 437 13.69 10.58 0.52
N PRO A 438 12.52 10.57 -0.13
CA PRO A 438 11.26 10.91 0.53
C PRO A 438 10.93 9.97 1.69
N CYS A 439 11.20 8.66 1.54
CA CYS A 439 10.96 7.67 2.59
C CYS A 439 11.88 7.90 3.80
N LEU A 440 13.17 8.17 3.55
CA LEU A 440 14.15 8.47 4.57
C LEU A 440 13.82 9.76 5.35
N LEU A 441 13.41 10.81 4.64
CA LEU A 441 12.96 12.05 5.29
C LEU A 441 11.73 11.83 6.17
N ALA A 442 10.78 10.99 5.72
CA ALA A 442 9.60 10.68 6.49
C ALA A 442 9.94 9.96 7.80
N ILE A 443 10.79 8.92 7.74
CA ILE A 443 11.18 8.19 8.96
C ILE A 443 12.07 9.03 9.88
N LEU A 444 12.93 9.89 9.35
CA LEU A 444 13.74 10.81 10.15
C LEU A 444 12.86 11.78 10.96
N LYS A 445 11.75 12.27 10.40
CA LYS A 445 10.75 13.10 11.12
C LYS A 445 10.09 12.35 12.28
N VAL A 446 10.00 11.02 12.20
CA VAL A 446 9.46 10.20 13.29
C VAL A 446 10.49 10.01 14.42
N ILE A 447 11.76 9.78 14.07
CA ILE A 447 12.81 9.41 15.01
C ILE A 447 13.45 10.63 15.68
N GLU A 448 13.76 11.65 14.87
CA GLU A 448 14.51 12.82 15.31
C GLU A 448 13.57 13.98 15.69
N LYS A 449 14.04 14.80 16.62
CA LYS A 449 13.37 16.08 16.91
C LYS A 449 13.52 17.02 15.71
N ASP A 450 12.56 17.92 15.56
CA ASP A 450 12.60 18.97 14.52
C ASP A 450 13.91 19.79 14.65
N PRO A 451 14.78 19.77 13.63
CA PRO A 451 16.05 20.49 13.69
C PRO A 451 15.90 22.00 13.88
N LYS A 452 14.75 22.57 13.51
CA LYS A 452 14.46 24.00 13.61
C LYS A 452 14.07 24.47 15.02
N LYS A 453 13.70 23.53 15.92
CA LYS A 453 13.13 23.84 17.25
C LYS A 453 14.10 23.59 18.41
N THR A 454 15.42 23.54 18.18
CA THR A 454 16.38 23.22 19.25
C THR A 454 16.91 24.47 19.91
N ASP A 455 16.65 24.64 21.22
CA ASP A 455 17.17 25.73 22.05
C ASP A 455 18.59 25.47 22.61
N GLN A 456 19.15 24.30 22.33
CA GLN A 456 20.46 23.89 22.83
C GLN A 456 21.50 23.75 21.70
N PRO A 457 22.82 23.85 22.00
CA PRO A 457 23.85 23.58 21.02
C PRO A 457 23.64 22.19 20.40
N ARG A 458 23.40 22.18 19.10
CA ARG A 458 23.01 20.98 18.37
C ARG A 458 24.20 20.04 18.21
N LYS A 459 24.02 18.77 18.59
CA LYS A 459 24.91 17.67 18.17
C LYS A 459 24.52 17.21 16.77
N LEU A 460 25.49 16.71 15.99
CA LEU A 460 25.26 16.09 14.68
C LEU A 460 24.29 14.90 14.82
N GLY A 461 23.11 15.04 14.22
CA GLY A 461 22.03 14.05 14.26
C GLY A 461 22.03 13.10 13.05
N ARG A 462 20.99 12.30 12.96
CA ARG A 462 20.79 11.39 11.81
C ARG A 462 20.53 12.16 10.50
N TYR A 463 19.90 13.33 10.56
CA TYR A 463 19.78 14.22 9.40
C TYR A 463 21.13 14.62 8.82
N ASP A 464 22.07 15.01 9.70
CA ASP A 464 23.41 15.43 9.26
C ASP A 464 24.19 14.26 8.66
N LYS A 465 24.11 13.07 9.26
CA LYS A 465 24.76 11.86 8.74
C LYS A 465 24.23 11.48 7.36
N ALA A 466 22.91 11.49 7.19
CA ALA A 466 22.28 11.22 5.90
C ALA A 466 22.70 12.25 4.84
N LEU A 467 22.63 13.54 5.19
CA LEU A 467 23.02 14.62 4.27
C LEU A 467 24.52 14.54 3.91
N GLN A 468 25.41 14.21 4.85
CA GLN A 468 26.84 14.02 4.58
C GLN A 468 27.08 12.94 3.52
N ILE A 469 26.36 11.81 3.62
CA ILE A 469 26.48 10.72 2.63
C ILE A 469 25.97 11.22 1.25
N ILE A 470 24.81 11.88 1.23
CA ILE A 470 24.25 12.42 -0.02
C ILE A 470 25.22 13.40 -0.66
N LEU A 471 25.74 14.36 0.08
CA LEU A 471 26.70 15.34 -0.44
C LEU A 471 28.02 14.69 -0.87
N ASN A 472 28.51 13.67 -0.16
CA ASN A 472 29.69 12.91 -0.59
C ASN A 472 29.44 12.22 -1.95
N ASN A 473 28.26 11.62 -2.12
CA ASN A 473 27.90 10.99 -3.38
C ASN A 473 27.77 12.01 -4.52
N MET A 474 27.22 13.19 -4.25
CA MET A 474 27.05 14.24 -5.25
C MET A 474 28.39 14.85 -5.70
N GLU A 475 29.34 15.01 -4.78
CA GLU A 475 30.64 15.68 -5.06
C GLU A 475 31.47 14.95 -6.12
N GLY A 476 31.41 13.61 -6.16
CA GLY A 476 32.15 12.78 -7.13
C GLY A 476 31.33 12.25 -8.29
N GLU A 477 30.03 12.52 -8.36
CA GLU A 477 29.13 11.91 -9.34
C GLU A 477 29.29 12.56 -10.72
N GLN A 478 29.48 11.72 -11.77
CA GLN A 478 29.59 12.17 -13.16
C GLN A 478 28.37 11.82 -14.01
N ARG A 479 27.56 10.85 -13.58
CA ARG A 479 26.39 10.38 -14.34
C ARG A 479 25.25 11.39 -14.21
N ILE A 480 24.81 11.94 -15.33
CA ILE A 480 23.80 13.01 -15.42
C ILE A 480 22.50 12.60 -14.68
N LEU A 481 21.95 11.44 -14.96
CA LEU A 481 20.69 10.98 -14.35
C LEU A 481 20.78 10.85 -12.81
N VAL A 482 21.94 10.43 -12.28
CA VAL A 482 22.14 10.34 -10.84
C VAL A 482 22.29 11.71 -10.21
N ARG A 483 22.98 12.66 -10.89
CA ARG A 483 23.07 14.07 -10.47
C ARG A 483 21.67 14.69 -10.38
N GLN A 484 20.84 14.50 -11.42
CA GLN A 484 19.48 14.99 -11.47
C GLN A 484 18.61 14.39 -10.36
N ALA A 485 18.68 13.07 -10.12
CA ALA A 485 17.93 12.41 -9.07
C ALA A 485 18.29 12.95 -7.67
N ASN A 486 19.58 13.08 -7.36
CA ASN A 486 20.02 13.68 -6.11
C ASN A 486 19.57 15.15 -5.99
N ALA A 487 19.72 15.94 -7.05
CA ALA A 487 19.35 17.36 -7.06
C ALA A 487 17.85 17.58 -6.87
N ARG A 488 17.00 16.68 -7.36
CA ARG A 488 15.54 16.76 -7.25
C ARG A 488 15.08 16.75 -5.80
N HIS A 489 15.71 15.97 -4.94
CA HIS A 489 15.26 15.75 -3.57
C HIS A 489 16.02 16.56 -2.52
N LEU A 490 17.20 17.12 -2.85
CA LEU A 490 18.03 17.87 -1.92
C LEU A 490 17.33 19.09 -1.31
N PRO A 491 16.52 19.89 -2.04
CA PRO A 491 15.76 21.00 -1.45
C PRO A 491 14.91 20.59 -0.25
N SER A 492 14.26 19.41 -0.30
CA SER A 492 13.44 18.91 0.80
C SER A 492 14.27 18.61 2.08
N PHE A 493 15.52 18.16 1.95
CA PHE A 493 16.43 18.01 3.10
C PHE A 493 16.82 19.37 3.67
N ILE A 494 17.15 20.33 2.80
CA ILE A 494 17.53 21.70 3.18
C ILE A 494 16.37 22.36 3.94
N ASP A 495 15.14 22.25 3.42
CA ASP A 495 13.96 22.81 4.06
C ASP A 495 13.68 22.22 5.44
N VAL A 496 13.81 20.91 5.60
CA VAL A 496 13.61 20.26 6.89
C VAL A 496 14.69 20.67 7.88
N MET A 497 15.96 20.75 7.45
CA MET A 497 17.08 21.11 8.32
C MET A 497 17.11 22.60 8.67
N GLY A 498 16.56 23.47 7.83
CA GLY A 498 16.53 24.92 8.06
C GLY A 498 17.93 25.50 8.23
N ILE A 499 18.08 26.43 9.18
CA ILE A 499 19.37 27.12 9.42
C ILE A 499 20.52 26.15 9.81
N THR A 500 20.19 24.96 10.26
CA THR A 500 21.22 23.97 10.65
C THR A 500 22.04 23.46 9.45
N ILE A 501 21.58 23.72 8.21
CA ILE A 501 22.30 23.47 6.98
C ILE A 501 23.67 24.17 6.91
N LEU A 502 23.87 25.21 7.72
CA LEU A 502 25.13 25.96 7.82
C LEU A 502 26.35 25.08 8.10
N TRP A 503 26.18 23.97 8.80
CA TRP A 503 27.25 23.00 9.04
C TRP A 503 27.79 22.35 7.75
N HIS A 504 26.99 22.33 6.69
CA HIS A 504 27.29 21.69 5.41
C HIS A 504 27.59 22.69 4.29
N MET A 505 27.51 24.01 4.58
CA MET A 505 27.59 25.09 3.57
C MET A 505 28.79 25.00 2.64
N LYS A 506 29.99 24.80 3.19
CA LYS A 506 31.21 24.77 2.36
C LYS A 506 31.13 23.71 1.26
N ARG A 507 30.57 22.53 1.57
CA ARG A 507 30.40 21.45 0.59
C ARG A 507 29.24 21.71 -0.36
N LEU A 508 28.11 22.17 0.17
CA LEU A 508 26.92 22.52 -0.62
C LEU A 508 27.26 23.55 -1.69
N ILE A 509 27.94 24.65 -1.34
CA ILE A 509 28.29 25.69 -2.31
C ILE A 509 29.22 25.16 -3.40
N ARG A 510 30.21 24.32 -3.06
CA ARG A 510 31.07 23.68 -4.08
C ARG A 510 30.27 22.81 -5.04
N ILE A 511 29.35 22.00 -4.53
CA ILE A 511 28.51 21.12 -5.38
C ILE A 511 27.59 21.96 -6.26
N ILE A 512 26.95 23.00 -5.71
CA ILE A 512 26.07 23.90 -6.46
C ILE A 512 26.86 24.54 -7.62
N ILE A 513 28.03 25.13 -7.36
CA ILE A 513 28.86 25.75 -8.37
C ILE A 513 29.26 24.72 -9.46
N ALA A 514 29.76 23.54 -9.04
CA ALA A 514 30.17 22.49 -9.97
C ALA A 514 29.02 21.98 -10.85
N TYR A 515 27.80 21.91 -10.30
CA TYR A 515 26.63 21.47 -11.05
C TYR A 515 26.10 22.56 -12.00
N LEU A 516 26.14 23.84 -11.60
CA LEU A 516 25.77 24.95 -12.48
C LEU A 516 26.74 25.12 -13.66
N GLU A 517 28.02 24.80 -13.45
CA GLU A 517 29.05 24.88 -14.50
C GLU A 517 29.03 23.69 -15.47
N THR A 518 28.27 22.64 -15.21
CA THR A 518 28.21 21.44 -16.05
C THR A 518 26.89 21.40 -16.81
N SER A 519 26.92 21.50 -18.13
CA SER A 519 25.76 21.29 -18.99
C SER A 519 25.35 19.81 -18.97
N ASP A 520 24.04 19.53 -18.94
CA ASP A 520 23.45 18.20 -18.90
C ASP A 520 22.50 17.90 -20.07
N GLY A 521 22.65 18.66 -21.16
CA GLY A 521 21.96 18.44 -22.42
C GLY A 521 20.95 19.54 -22.74
N PRO A 522 20.16 19.39 -23.80
CA PRO A 522 19.29 20.46 -24.32
C PRO A 522 18.20 20.90 -23.36
N GLU A 523 17.83 20.06 -22.39
CA GLU A 523 16.79 20.36 -21.39
C GLU A 523 17.32 21.06 -20.14
N GLU A 524 18.63 21.05 -19.91
CA GLU A 524 19.34 21.67 -18.77
C GLU A 524 18.69 21.33 -17.41
N THR A 525 18.14 20.12 -17.28
CA THR A 525 17.35 19.70 -16.13
C THR A 525 18.16 19.74 -14.82
N GLY A 526 19.42 19.30 -14.85
CA GLY A 526 20.30 19.32 -13.69
C GLY A 526 20.63 20.73 -13.23
N ARG A 527 20.87 21.65 -14.17
CA ARG A 527 21.09 23.08 -13.86
C ARG A 527 19.83 23.72 -13.25
N LEU A 528 18.63 23.45 -13.81
CA LEU A 528 17.36 23.93 -13.26
C LEU A 528 17.11 23.40 -11.85
N LEU A 529 17.34 22.12 -11.60
CA LEU A 529 17.23 21.53 -10.27
C LEU A 529 18.25 22.13 -9.30
N THR A 530 19.45 22.44 -9.77
CA THR A 530 20.51 23.06 -8.96
C THR A 530 20.18 24.51 -8.59
N LEU A 531 19.54 25.28 -9.48
CA LEU A 531 19.03 26.60 -9.16
C LEU A 531 17.98 26.55 -8.02
N ARG A 532 17.09 25.55 -8.03
CA ARG A 532 16.15 25.33 -6.94
C ARG A 532 16.84 24.95 -5.62
N ILE A 533 17.94 24.15 -5.68
CA ILE A 533 18.77 23.91 -4.49
C ILE A 533 19.34 25.22 -3.97
N LEU A 534 19.87 26.06 -4.85
CA LEU A 534 20.44 27.36 -4.47
C LEU A 534 19.39 28.26 -3.81
N GLN A 535 18.20 28.36 -4.37
CA GLN A 535 17.08 29.10 -3.77
C GLN A 535 16.77 28.59 -2.35
N ALA A 536 16.63 27.28 -2.18
CA ALA A 536 16.38 26.66 -0.86
C ALA A 536 17.54 26.98 0.12
N VAL A 537 18.78 26.92 -0.31
CA VAL A 537 19.96 27.26 0.52
C VAL A 537 19.94 28.74 0.92
N ILE A 538 19.68 29.67 -0.03
CA ILE A 538 19.63 31.11 0.28
C ILE A 538 18.54 31.39 1.31
N LEU A 539 17.35 30.81 1.13
CA LEU A 539 16.21 31.03 2.03
C LEU A 539 16.48 30.51 3.46
N GLN A 540 17.19 29.40 3.62
CA GLN A 540 17.46 28.83 4.94
C GLN A 540 18.76 29.33 5.58
N ALA A 541 19.76 29.72 4.77
CA ALA A 541 21.11 30.08 5.22
C ALA A 541 21.45 31.56 4.97
N TRP A 542 20.44 32.43 4.78
CA TRP A 542 20.60 33.85 4.44
C TRP A 542 21.65 34.61 5.26
N PRO A 543 21.89 34.36 6.57
CA PRO A 543 22.88 35.12 7.33
C PRO A 543 24.34 34.89 6.89
N ARG A 544 24.59 33.82 6.14
CA ARG A 544 25.94 33.45 5.67
C ARG A 544 26.14 33.66 4.17
N MET A 545 25.12 34.12 3.44
CA MET A 545 25.21 34.31 1.98
C MET A 545 26.25 35.34 1.59
N MET A 546 26.50 36.36 2.39
CA MET A 546 27.51 37.40 2.10
C MET A 546 28.89 36.81 1.82
N THR A 547 29.31 35.75 2.54
CA THR A 547 30.63 35.12 2.36
C THR A 547 30.76 34.34 1.05
N HIS A 548 29.65 33.96 0.44
CA HIS A 548 29.59 33.17 -0.79
C HIS A 548 29.02 33.94 -1.99
N CYS A 549 28.62 35.20 -1.78
CA CYS A 549 27.91 36.02 -2.76
C CYS A 549 28.73 36.16 -4.07
N SER A 550 30.01 36.49 -3.99
CA SER A 550 30.86 36.70 -5.14
C SER A 550 31.00 35.43 -6.01
N ASP A 551 31.22 34.26 -5.37
CA ASP A 551 31.40 33.00 -6.10
C ASP A 551 30.08 32.55 -6.74
N LEU A 552 28.96 32.72 -6.04
CA LEU A 552 27.64 32.39 -6.55
C LEU A 552 27.23 33.32 -7.70
N MET A 553 27.44 34.64 -7.57
CA MET A 553 27.17 35.59 -8.66
C MET A 553 27.98 35.27 -9.89
N LYS A 554 29.28 34.94 -9.72
CA LYS A 554 30.15 34.53 -10.83
C LYS A 554 29.62 33.26 -11.52
N SER A 555 29.18 32.26 -10.76
CA SER A 555 28.64 31.01 -11.30
C SER A 555 27.32 31.23 -12.05
N LEU A 556 26.41 32.06 -11.53
CA LEU A 556 25.15 32.39 -12.18
C LEU A 556 25.37 33.17 -13.47
N LEU A 557 26.28 34.15 -13.47
CA LEU A 557 26.64 34.89 -14.68
C LEU A 557 27.26 33.98 -15.74
N LYS A 558 28.14 33.06 -15.33
CA LYS A 558 28.73 32.06 -16.23
C LYS A 558 27.66 31.18 -16.84
N LEU A 559 26.69 30.71 -16.03
CA LEU A 559 25.56 29.92 -16.52
C LEU A 559 24.75 30.70 -17.56
N LEU A 560 24.40 31.98 -17.31
CA LEU A 560 23.68 32.80 -18.27
C LEU A 560 24.44 32.97 -19.59
N LEU A 561 25.77 33.19 -19.54
CA LEU A 561 26.61 33.28 -20.71
C LEU A 561 26.68 31.94 -21.48
N ASP A 562 26.80 30.82 -20.76
CA ASP A 562 26.82 29.50 -21.39
C ASP A 562 25.49 29.20 -22.11
N ILE A 563 24.36 29.54 -21.51
CA ILE A 563 23.04 29.36 -22.13
C ILE A 563 22.80 30.30 -23.30
N SER A 564 23.29 31.55 -23.21
CA SER A 564 23.16 32.51 -24.31
C SER A 564 24.01 32.14 -25.52
N ARG A 565 25.26 31.72 -25.30
CA ARG A 565 26.24 31.36 -26.34
C ARG A 565 26.27 29.89 -26.69
N GLY A 566 25.53 29.06 -25.96
CA GLY A 566 25.54 27.63 -26.06
C GLY A 566 24.95 27.08 -27.35
N PRO A 567 24.99 25.76 -27.54
CA PRO A 567 24.55 25.09 -28.76
C PRO A 567 23.11 25.49 -29.15
N THR A 568 22.87 25.53 -30.46
CA THR A 568 21.54 25.84 -31.04
C THR A 568 20.43 24.87 -30.59
N ASP A 569 20.80 23.74 -29.99
CA ASP A 569 19.91 22.66 -29.60
C ASP A 569 19.08 22.99 -28.33
N ILE A 570 19.47 24.01 -27.56
CA ILE A 570 18.69 24.44 -26.38
C ILE A 570 17.49 25.25 -26.88
N SER A 571 16.27 24.79 -26.53
CA SER A 571 15.06 25.48 -26.94
C SER A 571 14.96 26.88 -26.32
N PRO A 572 14.30 27.85 -26.99
CA PRO A 572 14.08 29.18 -26.41
C PRO A 572 13.33 29.15 -25.07
N GLU A 573 12.45 28.19 -24.91
CA GLU A 573 11.65 28.02 -23.68
C GLU A 573 12.54 27.61 -22.49
N VAL A 574 13.50 26.71 -22.71
CA VAL A 574 14.47 26.30 -21.68
C VAL A 574 15.38 27.48 -21.31
N ARG A 575 15.87 28.26 -22.33
CA ARG A 575 16.67 29.46 -22.08
C ARG A 575 15.94 30.49 -21.21
N ASP A 576 14.66 30.73 -21.52
CA ASP A 576 13.80 31.64 -20.76
C ASP A 576 13.56 31.13 -19.34
N THR A 577 13.34 29.83 -19.17
CA THR A 577 13.14 29.19 -17.85
C THR A 577 14.41 29.29 -17.00
N VAL A 578 15.58 28.94 -17.54
CA VAL A 578 16.85 29.09 -16.82
C VAL A 578 17.12 30.55 -16.47
N GLY A 579 16.86 31.47 -17.39
CA GLY A 579 16.97 32.92 -17.15
C GLY A 579 16.12 33.39 -15.97
N LYS A 580 14.85 32.99 -15.91
CA LYS A 580 13.93 33.30 -14.80
C LYS A 580 14.42 32.74 -13.46
N GLU A 581 14.84 31.49 -13.42
CA GLU A 581 15.35 30.88 -12.19
C GLU A 581 16.68 31.53 -11.73
N CYS A 582 17.53 31.98 -12.67
CA CYS A 582 18.74 32.76 -12.35
C CYS A 582 18.39 34.15 -11.78
N ILE A 583 17.41 34.85 -12.36
CA ILE A 583 16.93 36.15 -11.85
C ILE A 583 16.44 35.97 -10.41
N GLU A 584 15.64 34.94 -10.14
CA GLU A 584 15.14 34.66 -8.80
C GLU A 584 16.28 34.41 -7.80
N CYS A 585 17.28 33.59 -8.16
CA CYS A 585 18.46 33.38 -7.33
C CYS A 585 19.25 34.67 -7.06
N MET A 586 19.48 35.51 -8.08
CA MET A 586 20.17 36.79 -7.92
C MET A 586 19.36 37.78 -7.08
N THR A 587 18.05 37.81 -7.25
CA THR A 587 17.14 38.64 -6.45
C THR A 587 17.17 38.21 -4.98
N LEU A 588 17.14 36.91 -4.69
CA LEU A 588 17.30 36.41 -3.34
C LEU A 588 18.67 36.78 -2.74
N LEU A 589 19.74 36.68 -3.53
CA LEU A 589 21.07 37.14 -3.10
C LEU A 589 21.11 38.64 -2.84
N LYS A 590 20.47 39.47 -3.68
CA LYS A 590 20.33 40.93 -3.48
C LYS A 590 19.66 41.23 -2.14
N ARG A 591 18.55 40.54 -1.81
CA ARG A 591 17.87 40.69 -0.51
C ARG A 591 18.78 40.32 0.69
N CYS A 592 19.68 39.39 0.54
CA CYS A 592 20.60 38.95 1.61
C CYS A 592 21.88 39.81 1.70
N CYS A 593 22.40 40.25 0.55
CA CYS A 593 23.73 40.86 0.43
C CYS A 593 23.70 42.34 0.02
N GLY A 594 22.49 42.92 -0.28
CA GLY A 594 22.27 44.36 -0.51
C GLY A 594 23.20 44.95 -1.59
N THR A 595 23.89 46.01 -1.20
CA THR A 595 24.74 46.84 -2.10
C THR A 595 25.80 46.04 -2.89
N VAL A 596 26.32 44.93 -2.35
CA VAL A 596 27.36 44.14 -3.04
C VAL A 596 26.84 43.57 -4.35
N VAL A 597 25.59 43.10 -4.38
CA VAL A 597 24.96 42.58 -5.61
C VAL A 597 24.60 43.73 -6.54
N GLU A 598 24.04 44.81 -6.02
CA GLU A 598 23.68 46.00 -6.80
C GLU A 598 24.89 46.64 -7.47
N ASP A 599 25.97 46.89 -6.73
CA ASP A 599 27.25 47.42 -7.28
C ASP A 599 27.85 46.52 -8.35
N THR A 600 27.76 45.19 -8.13
CA THR A 600 28.30 44.21 -9.13
C THR A 600 27.47 44.25 -10.41
N VAL A 601 26.13 44.25 -10.30
CA VAL A 601 25.23 44.27 -11.45
C VAL A 601 25.37 45.61 -12.20
N THR A 602 25.43 46.76 -11.51
CA THR A 602 25.59 48.07 -12.11
C THR A 602 26.90 48.17 -12.88
N LYS A 603 28.03 47.77 -12.29
CA LYS A 603 29.35 47.76 -12.97
C LYS A 603 29.34 46.87 -14.22
N LEU A 604 28.62 45.76 -14.22
CA LEU A 604 28.51 44.87 -15.39
C LEU A 604 27.68 45.51 -16.50
N LEU A 605 26.58 46.19 -16.16
CA LEU A 605 25.74 46.91 -17.12
C LEU A 605 26.47 48.09 -17.76
N ASP A 606 27.32 48.79 -16.99
CA ASP A 606 28.15 49.90 -17.46
C ASP A 606 29.29 49.44 -18.38
N SER A 607 29.68 48.13 -18.38
CA SER A 607 30.82 47.57 -19.12
C SER A 607 30.54 47.20 -20.56
N ASN A 608 29.56 47.77 -21.25
CA ASN A 608 29.17 47.48 -22.65
C ASN A 608 28.93 45.97 -22.92
N LEU A 609 28.05 45.39 -22.14
CA LEU A 609 27.68 44.00 -22.28
C LEU A 609 26.96 43.75 -23.62
N GLU A 610 27.55 42.99 -24.52
CA GLU A 610 26.99 42.68 -25.85
C GLU A 610 25.86 41.66 -25.80
N ASP A 611 25.81 40.83 -24.72
CA ASP A 611 24.89 39.73 -24.59
C ASP A 611 23.51 40.20 -24.09
N LYS A 612 22.52 40.14 -24.98
CA LYS A 612 21.17 40.63 -24.70
C LYS A 612 20.49 39.88 -23.57
N LEU A 613 20.60 38.54 -23.53
CA LEU A 613 19.94 37.73 -22.49
C LEU A 613 20.49 38.09 -21.09
N VAL A 614 21.79 38.17 -20.97
CA VAL A 614 22.47 38.54 -19.72
C VAL A 614 22.07 39.96 -19.28
N LYS A 615 22.05 40.90 -20.22
CA LYS A 615 21.66 42.30 -19.97
C LYS A 615 20.21 42.37 -19.44
N ASP A 616 19.26 41.76 -20.15
CA ASP A 616 17.85 41.73 -19.77
C ASP A 616 17.65 41.10 -18.35
N CYS A 617 18.39 40.03 -18.05
CA CYS A 617 18.37 39.39 -16.73
C CYS A 617 18.89 40.34 -15.64
N LEU A 618 20.02 41.00 -15.85
CA LEU A 618 20.62 41.92 -14.87
C LEU A 618 19.74 43.17 -14.62
N GLU A 619 19.13 43.73 -15.67
CA GLU A 619 18.19 44.83 -15.54
C GLU A 619 16.97 44.42 -14.70
N ASN A 620 16.45 43.19 -14.86
CA ASN A 620 15.35 42.68 -14.07
C ASN A 620 15.72 42.49 -12.60
N VAL A 621 16.95 42.05 -12.30
CA VAL A 621 17.45 41.96 -10.91
C VAL A 621 17.54 43.33 -10.24
N LEU A 622 17.87 44.40 -10.96
CA LEU A 622 17.88 45.77 -10.39
C LEU A 622 16.46 46.28 -10.11
N LYS A 623 15.49 45.95 -10.98
CA LYS A 623 14.09 46.39 -10.84
C LYS A 623 13.33 45.65 -9.71
N SER A 624 13.75 44.39 -9.39
CA SER A 624 13.16 43.56 -8.31
C SER A 624 13.77 43.87 -6.95
#